data_c51f31244a3ed2417478a6a72dcaa2db
#
_entry.id   c51f31244a3ed2417478a6a72dcaa2db
#
_cell.length_a   1.000
_cell.length_b   1.000
_cell.length_c   1.000
_cell.angle_alpha   90.00
_cell.angle_beta   90.00
_cell.angle_gamma   90.00
#
_symmetry.space_group_name_H-M   'P 1'
#
loop_
_entity.id
_entity.type
_entity.pdbx_description
1 polymer ?
#
loop_
_entity_poly.entity_id
_entity_poly.type
_entity_poly.pdbx_seq_one_letter_code
_entity_poly.pdbx_strand_id
1 'polypeptide(L)'
;EIYTKLPEYGRLDESVGELSVAQAKLLLNGDDEALTRLRSSLKEISRQKRELLTSAGYPADYLEPVYDCPDCKDTGYIDSEDGLRKKCHCFHQQELDILYEQSHIRDMIASENFSNLSYEYYQGDDLTHFRKCVDVCRNFVQNFKQDYHNLFFYGTVGTGKSFLSGCIASELLQTGHSVIYFSASGLFDTLARYAFDSRAKEALSGFYEDLYNCDLLIIDDLGTEMTNTFVASQLFSCLNERHLRKNATIISTNLSLDCATGIQTGYFPVSPVITICVS
;
A
#
# COMPACT_ATOMS: atom_id res chain seq x y z
N GLU A 1 -35.11 -6.70 -12.59
CA GLU A 1 -35.72 -7.99 -12.18
C GLU A 1 -36.50 -7.88 -10.87
N ILE A 2 -35.96 -7.27 -9.80
CA ILE A 2 -36.66 -7.09 -8.50
C ILE A 2 -37.86 -6.15 -8.61
N TYR A 3 -37.74 -5.03 -9.28
CA TYR A 3 -38.83 -4.07 -9.50
C TYR A 3 -40.03 -4.67 -10.25
N THR A 4 -39.79 -5.70 -11.05
CA THR A 4 -40.85 -6.44 -11.73
C THR A 4 -41.52 -7.45 -10.81
N LYS A 5 -40.76 -8.06 -9.90
CA LYS A 5 -41.27 -9.06 -8.91
C LYS A 5 -41.94 -8.42 -7.70
N LEU A 6 -41.46 -7.25 -7.30
CA LEU A 6 -41.94 -6.47 -6.16
C LEU A 6 -42.29 -5.03 -6.59
N PRO A 7 -43.44 -4.79 -7.23
CA PRO A 7 -43.79 -3.44 -7.71
C PRO A 7 -43.89 -2.40 -6.60
N GLU A 8 -44.25 -2.83 -5.38
CA GLU A 8 -44.33 -1.96 -4.19
C GLU A 8 -42.94 -1.42 -3.80
N TYR A 9 -41.90 -2.22 -3.98
CA TYR A 9 -40.52 -1.78 -3.73
C TYR A 9 -40.14 -0.62 -4.67
N GLY A 10 -40.51 -0.71 -5.94
CA GLY A 10 -40.29 0.35 -6.93
C GLY A 10 -41.01 1.66 -6.56
N ARG A 11 -42.26 1.55 -6.11
CA ARG A 11 -43.03 2.73 -5.64
C ARG A 11 -42.40 3.41 -4.44
N LEU A 12 -41.90 2.62 -3.48
CA LEU A 12 -41.18 3.17 -2.33
C LEU A 12 -39.87 3.85 -2.77
N ASP A 13 -39.21 3.32 -3.77
CA ASP A 13 -37.97 3.90 -4.30
C ASP A 13 -38.22 5.24 -5.01
N GLU A 14 -39.26 5.33 -5.83
CA GLU A 14 -39.71 6.56 -6.48
C GLU A 14 -40.13 7.64 -5.45
N SER A 15 -40.81 7.21 -4.37
CA SER A 15 -41.25 8.14 -3.30
C SER A 15 -40.09 8.81 -2.56
N VAL A 16 -38.90 8.19 -2.50
CA VAL A 16 -37.70 8.78 -1.91
C VAL A 16 -37.29 10.06 -2.66
N GLY A 17 -37.32 10.01 -3.99
CA GLY A 17 -36.98 11.15 -4.84
C GLY A 17 -37.98 12.29 -4.68
N GLU A 18 -39.29 11.97 -4.70
CA GLU A 18 -40.36 12.95 -4.55
C GLU A 18 -40.32 13.64 -3.18
N LEU A 19 -40.17 12.86 -2.11
CA LEU A 19 -40.03 13.39 -0.76
C LEU A 19 -38.79 14.28 -0.58
N SER A 20 -37.67 13.86 -1.16
CA SER A 20 -36.41 14.64 -1.07
C SER A 20 -36.56 16.00 -1.75
N VAL A 21 -37.17 16.05 -2.93
CA VAL A 21 -37.43 17.28 -3.67
C VAL A 21 -38.45 18.18 -2.93
N ALA A 22 -39.51 17.60 -2.40
CA ALA A 22 -40.55 18.34 -1.64
C ALA A 22 -39.95 18.99 -0.38
N GLN A 23 -39.19 18.23 0.41
CA GLN A 23 -38.59 18.75 1.64
C GLN A 23 -37.47 19.76 1.36
N ALA A 24 -36.69 19.60 0.28
CA ALA A 24 -35.69 20.57 -0.15
C ALA A 24 -36.32 21.93 -0.49
N LYS A 25 -37.49 21.92 -1.17
CA LYS A 25 -38.25 23.15 -1.43
C LYS A 25 -38.74 23.85 -0.15
N LEU A 26 -39.19 23.09 0.85
CA LEU A 26 -39.63 23.64 2.14
C LEU A 26 -38.47 24.23 2.92
N LEU A 27 -37.29 23.57 2.89
CA LEU A 27 -36.07 24.08 3.52
C LEU A 27 -35.65 25.41 2.91
N LEU A 28 -35.70 25.55 1.57
CA LEU A 28 -35.39 26.79 0.87
C LEU A 28 -36.41 27.93 1.21
N ASN A 29 -37.61 27.58 1.65
CA ASN A 29 -38.62 28.50 2.11
C ASN A 29 -38.56 28.82 3.61
N GLY A 30 -37.51 28.38 4.31
CA GLY A 30 -37.25 28.69 5.72
C GLY A 30 -37.90 27.73 6.73
N ASP A 31 -38.28 26.52 6.30
CA ASP A 31 -38.82 25.51 7.20
C ASP A 31 -37.66 24.64 7.76
N ASP A 32 -37.15 25.00 8.92
CA ASP A 32 -36.01 24.32 9.57
C ASP A 32 -36.30 22.88 10.01
N GLU A 33 -37.58 22.50 10.13
CA GLU A 33 -37.97 21.14 10.50
C GLU A 33 -38.02 20.17 9.29
N ALA A 34 -37.94 20.69 8.05
CA ALA A 34 -38.05 19.91 6.83
C ALA A 34 -37.01 18.77 6.77
N LEU A 35 -35.78 19.01 7.22
CA LEU A 35 -34.73 17.98 7.31
C LEU A 35 -35.04 16.86 8.30
N THR A 36 -35.62 17.21 9.43
CA THR A 36 -35.98 16.23 10.46
C THR A 36 -37.12 15.33 9.98
N ARG A 37 -38.13 15.94 9.32
CA ARG A 37 -39.21 15.17 8.70
C ARG A 37 -38.70 14.27 7.57
N LEU A 38 -37.80 14.75 6.71
CA LEU A 38 -37.19 13.95 5.66
C LEU A 38 -36.49 12.73 6.23
N ARG A 39 -35.63 12.94 7.24
CA ARG A 39 -34.90 11.83 7.89
C ARG A 39 -35.83 10.76 8.47
N SER A 40 -36.91 11.18 9.12
CA SER A 40 -37.91 10.27 9.68
C SER A 40 -38.62 9.46 8.59
N SER A 41 -39.03 10.12 7.51
CA SER A 41 -39.69 9.47 6.37
C SER A 41 -38.77 8.51 5.63
N LEU A 42 -37.51 8.89 5.41
CA LEU A 42 -36.52 8.00 4.77
C LEU A 42 -36.21 6.76 5.62
N LYS A 43 -36.18 6.93 6.95
CA LYS A 43 -35.98 5.79 7.87
C LYS A 43 -37.16 4.81 7.83
N GLU A 44 -38.38 5.31 7.75
CA GLU A 44 -39.57 4.48 7.64
C GLU A 44 -39.64 3.77 6.27
N ILE A 45 -39.35 4.46 5.18
CA ILE A 45 -39.29 3.85 3.83
C ILE A 45 -38.20 2.75 3.80
N SER A 46 -37.03 3.00 4.39
CA SER A 46 -35.96 2.01 4.49
C SER A 46 -36.42 0.76 5.27
N ARG A 47 -37.17 0.92 6.34
CA ARG A 47 -37.75 -0.20 7.09
C ARG A 47 -38.72 -1.02 6.22
N GLN A 48 -39.66 -0.35 5.54
CA GLN A 48 -40.64 -0.99 4.67
C GLN A 48 -39.97 -1.73 3.50
N LYS A 49 -38.94 -1.17 2.89
CA LYS A 49 -38.17 -1.83 1.83
C LYS A 49 -37.53 -3.13 2.32
N ARG A 50 -36.92 -3.13 3.52
CA ARG A 50 -36.33 -4.33 4.12
C ARG A 50 -37.38 -5.40 4.43
N GLU A 51 -38.53 -5.01 4.97
CA GLU A 51 -39.63 -5.93 5.25
C GLU A 51 -40.18 -6.57 3.96
N LEU A 52 -40.32 -5.81 2.88
CA LEU A 52 -40.74 -6.34 1.58
C LEU A 52 -39.72 -7.34 1.02
N LEU A 53 -38.41 -7.06 1.11
CA LEU A 53 -37.37 -7.99 0.66
C LEU A 53 -37.41 -9.28 1.47
N THR A 54 -37.46 -9.20 2.81
CA THR A 54 -37.46 -10.37 3.69
C THR A 54 -38.71 -11.21 3.54
N SER A 55 -39.88 -10.56 3.36
CA SER A 55 -41.14 -11.29 3.12
C SER A 55 -41.17 -12.04 1.79
N ALA A 56 -40.41 -11.54 0.80
CA ALA A 56 -40.23 -12.18 -0.48
C ALA A 56 -39.10 -13.22 -0.55
N GLY A 57 -38.45 -13.50 0.59
CA GLY A 57 -37.37 -14.48 0.71
C GLY A 57 -35.98 -13.98 0.29
N TYR A 58 -35.80 -12.67 0.13
CA TYR A 58 -34.50 -12.06 -0.13
C TYR A 58 -33.84 -11.58 1.17
N PRO A 59 -32.50 -11.51 1.23
CA PRO A 59 -31.81 -10.83 2.33
C PRO A 59 -32.26 -9.37 2.47
N ALA A 60 -32.26 -8.85 3.70
CA ALA A 60 -32.70 -7.47 3.96
C ALA A 60 -31.83 -6.41 3.26
N ASP A 61 -30.59 -6.76 2.95
CA ASP A 61 -29.54 -5.96 2.30
C ASP A 61 -29.35 -6.32 0.81
N TYR A 62 -30.24 -7.12 0.23
CA TYR A 62 -30.09 -7.66 -1.13
C TYR A 62 -29.84 -6.60 -2.22
N LEU A 63 -30.36 -5.40 -2.05
CA LEU A 63 -30.19 -4.27 -2.96
C LEU A 63 -29.25 -3.19 -2.39
N GLU A 64 -28.64 -3.43 -1.26
CA GLU A 64 -27.60 -2.53 -0.75
C GLU A 64 -26.34 -2.65 -1.62
N PRO A 65 -25.67 -1.54 -1.94
CA PRO A 65 -24.42 -1.60 -2.68
C PRO A 65 -23.38 -2.45 -1.93
N VAL A 66 -22.77 -3.38 -2.63
CA VAL A 66 -21.61 -4.12 -2.12
C VAL A 66 -20.39 -3.26 -2.41
N TYR A 67 -19.66 -2.89 -1.38
CA TYR A 67 -18.45 -2.10 -1.49
C TYR A 67 -17.22 -3.00 -1.32
N ASP A 68 -16.22 -2.81 -2.17
CA ASP A 68 -14.92 -3.47 -2.04
C ASP A 68 -14.17 -2.93 -0.82
N CYS A 69 -14.32 -1.64 -0.54
CA CYS A 69 -13.79 -1.01 0.67
C CYS A 69 -14.92 -0.52 1.59
N PRO A 70 -15.14 -1.16 2.74
CA PRO A 70 -16.19 -0.78 3.67
C PRO A 70 -15.96 0.60 4.32
N ASP A 71 -14.70 1.05 4.46
CA ASP A 71 -14.37 2.28 5.17
C ASP A 71 -14.71 3.53 4.38
N CYS A 72 -14.40 3.57 3.09
CA CYS A 72 -14.70 4.72 2.23
C CYS A 72 -15.88 4.48 1.29
N LYS A 73 -16.46 3.27 1.26
CA LYS A 73 -17.51 2.88 0.32
C LYS A 73 -17.13 3.19 -1.14
N ASP A 74 -15.93 2.78 -1.51
CA ASP A 74 -15.30 2.91 -2.83
C ASP A 74 -15.10 4.36 -3.33
N THR A 75 -15.27 5.35 -2.44
CA THR A 75 -15.00 6.75 -2.78
C THR A 75 -13.52 7.09 -2.80
N GLY A 76 -12.66 6.24 -2.23
CA GLY A 76 -11.23 6.46 -2.05
C GLY A 76 -10.86 7.46 -0.96
N TYR A 77 -11.84 8.08 -0.29
CA TYR A 77 -11.62 9.11 0.71
C TYR A 77 -12.47 8.88 1.95
N ILE A 78 -11.90 9.23 3.12
CA ILE A 78 -12.57 9.23 4.42
C ILE A 78 -12.56 10.65 5.01
N ASP A 79 -13.64 11.03 5.67
CA ASP A 79 -13.70 12.29 6.40
C ASP A 79 -12.99 12.11 7.75
N SER A 80 -12.00 12.95 8.04
CA SER A 80 -11.33 12.96 9.34
C SER A 80 -12.11 13.82 10.35
N GLU A 81 -11.82 13.61 11.64
CA GLU A 81 -12.45 14.38 12.73
C GLU A 81 -12.25 15.88 12.60
N ASP A 82 -11.19 16.31 11.92
CA ASP A 82 -10.87 17.72 11.64
C ASP A 82 -11.69 18.31 10.46
N GLY A 83 -12.60 17.54 9.86
CA GLY A 83 -13.40 17.96 8.70
C GLY A 83 -12.62 17.99 7.39
N LEU A 84 -11.39 17.51 7.37
CA LEU A 84 -10.58 17.36 6.17
C LEU A 84 -10.77 15.97 5.56
N ARG A 85 -10.84 15.89 4.22
CA ARG A 85 -10.85 14.63 3.50
C ARG A 85 -9.44 14.06 3.44
N LYS A 86 -9.28 12.82 3.89
CA LYS A 86 -8.03 12.05 3.78
C LYS A 86 -8.22 10.91 2.78
N LYS A 87 -7.15 10.54 2.08
CA LYS A 87 -7.16 9.34 1.24
C LYS A 87 -7.40 8.10 2.10
N CYS A 88 -8.28 7.23 1.64
CA CYS A 88 -8.51 5.93 2.27
C CYS A 88 -7.35 4.98 2.00
N HIS A 89 -7.17 3.98 2.85
CA HIS A 89 -6.16 2.93 2.63
C HIS A 89 -6.32 2.22 1.28
N CYS A 90 -7.55 2.01 0.81
CA CYS A 90 -7.80 1.38 -0.50
C CYS A 90 -7.32 2.26 -1.66
N PHE A 91 -7.43 3.59 -1.56
CA PHE A 91 -6.89 4.51 -2.55
C PHE A 91 -5.36 4.47 -2.57
N HIS A 92 -4.73 4.48 -1.39
CA HIS A 92 -3.29 4.28 -1.26
C HIS A 92 -2.84 2.95 -1.87
N GLN A 93 -3.59 1.87 -1.61
CA GLN A 93 -3.29 0.57 -2.18
C GLN A 93 -3.39 0.59 -3.72
N GLN A 94 -4.39 1.26 -4.30
CA GLN A 94 -4.51 1.40 -5.76
C GLN A 94 -3.37 2.23 -6.36
N GLU A 95 -2.94 3.32 -5.69
CA GLU A 95 -1.76 4.08 -6.12
C GLU A 95 -0.51 3.19 -6.11
N LEU A 96 -0.31 2.40 -5.05
CA LEU A 96 0.77 1.43 -4.95
C LEU A 96 0.67 0.34 -6.02
N ASP A 97 -0.54 -0.17 -6.30
CA ASP A 97 -0.79 -1.17 -7.32
C ASP A 97 -0.41 -0.69 -8.72
N ILE A 98 -0.66 0.57 -9.04
CA ILE A 98 -0.20 1.20 -10.30
C ILE A 98 1.33 1.25 -10.36
N LEU A 99 1.99 1.58 -9.26
CA LEU A 99 3.45 1.54 -9.15
C LEU A 99 3.98 0.10 -9.27
N TYR A 100 3.26 -0.87 -8.70
CA TYR A 100 3.59 -2.30 -8.78
C TYR A 100 3.41 -2.89 -10.17
N GLU A 101 2.39 -2.49 -10.92
CA GLU A 101 2.21 -2.94 -12.31
C GLU A 101 3.38 -2.52 -13.21
N GLN A 102 3.99 -1.37 -12.92
CA GLN A 102 5.20 -0.92 -13.62
C GLN A 102 6.46 -1.71 -13.22
N SER A 103 6.46 -2.43 -12.12
CA SER A 103 7.63 -3.08 -11.52
C SER A 103 7.65 -4.61 -11.60
N HIS A 104 6.65 -5.25 -12.23
CA HIS A 104 6.49 -6.72 -12.28
C HIS A 104 6.50 -7.44 -10.91
N ILE A 105 6.22 -6.72 -9.83
CA ILE A 105 6.35 -7.22 -8.44
C ILE A 105 5.27 -8.24 -8.10
N ARG A 106 4.07 -8.14 -8.68
CA ARG A 106 2.98 -9.08 -8.37
C ARG A 106 3.35 -10.52 -8.66
N ASP A 107 3.97 -10.77 -9.81
CA ASP A 107 4.39 -12.11 -10.21
C ASP A 107 5.56 -12.61 -9.33
N MET A 108 6.46 -11.70 -8.97
CA MET A 108 7.60 -11.98 -8.10
C MET A 108 7.13 -12.36 -6.68
N ILE A 109 6.26 -11.56 -6.06
CA ILE A 109 5.72 -11.81 -4.71
C ILE A 109 4.94 -13.13 -4.66
N ALA A 110 4.23 -13.50 -5.71
CA ALA A 110 3.53 -14.77 -5.78
C ALA A 110 4.49 -15.98 -5.74
N SER A 111 5.68 -15.85 -6.30
CA SER A 111 6.71 -16.91 -6.35
C SER A 111 7.72 -16.82 -5.20
N GLU A 112 8.06 -15.61 -4.75
CA GLU A 112 9.08 -15.35 -3.75
C GLU A 112 8.44 -15.16 -2.35
N ASN A 113 8.22 -16.26 -1.67
CA ASN A 113 7.69 -16.29 -0.32
C ASN A 113 8.39 -17.38 0.51
N PHE A 114 8.30 -17.29 1.85
CA PHE A 114 8.96 -18.25 2.74
C PHE A 114 8.42 -19.69 2.63
N SER A 115 7.26 -19.90 2.02
CA SER A 115 6.72 -21.24 1.79
C SER A 115 7.40 -21.92 0.59
N ASN A 116 7.87 -21.13 -0.37
CA ASN A 116 8.59 -21.60 -1.56
C ASN A 116 10.11 -21.63 -1.34
N LEU A 117 10.58 -21.27 -0.13
CA LEU A 117 12.01 -21.27 0.18
C LEU A 117 12.58 -22.70 0.14
N SER A 118 13.58 -22.92 -0.72
CA SER A 118 14.32 -24.18 -0.78
C SER A 118 15.75 -24.02 -0.28
N TYR A 119 16.21 -24.98 0.49
CA TYR A 119 17.59 -25.06 0.98
C TYR A 119 18.46 -25.97 0.12
N GLU A 120 17.93 -26.57 -0.94
CA GLU A 120 18.62 -27.57 -1.75
C GLU A 120 19.83 -27.02 -2.52
N TYR A 121 19.85 -25.72 -2.74
CA TYR A 121 20.92 -25.02 -3.45
C TYR A 121 22.16 -24.76 -2.58
N TYR A 122 22.07 -24.97 -1.27
CA TYR A 122 23.13 -24.65 -0.31
C TYR A 122 23.65 -25.91 0.36
N GLN A 123 24.97 -26.00 0.61
CA GLN A 123 25.59 -27.14 1.27
C GLN A 123 26.60 -26.68 2.33
N GLY A 124 26.87 -27.53 3.32
CA GLY A 124 27.90 -27.28 4.33
C GLY A 124 27.74 -25.98 5.09
N ASP A 125 28.77 -25.16 5.10
CA ASP A 125 28.80 -23.89 5.83
C ASP A 125 27.88 -22.87 5.19
N ASP A 126 27.71 -22.85 3.88
CA ASP A 126 26.81 -21.93 3.16
C ASP A 126 25.35 -22.19 3.55
N LEU A 127 24.95 -23.44 3.72
CA LEU A 127 23.62 -23.80 4.20
C LEU A 127 23.37 -23.25 5.62
N THR A 128 24.37 -23.41 6.50
CA THR A 128 24.28 -22.92 7.88
C THR A 128 24.19 -21.41 7.91
N HIS A 129 24.93 -20.75 7.04
CA HIS A 129 24.93 -19.30 6.90
C HIS A 129 23.58 -18.80 6.35
N PHE A 130 23.10 -19.40 5.27
CA PHE A 130 21.83 -19.01 4.65
C PHE A 130 20.64 -19.20 5.61
N ARG A 131 20.63 -20.26 6.41
CA ARG A 131 19.61 -20.45 7.46
C ARG A 131 19.59 -19.29 8.45
N LYS A 132 20.74 -18.80 8.88
CA LYS A 132 20.84 -17.62 9.76
C LYS A 132 20.28 -16.35 9.07
N CYS A 133 20.56 -16.18 7.77
CA CYS A 133 20.00 -15.07 7.00
C CYS A 133 18.45 -15.14 6.98
N VAL A 134 17.90 -16.32 6.73
CA VAL A 134 16.44 -16.56 6.75
C VAL A 134 15.85 -16.26 8.14
N ASP A 135 16.51 -16.71 9.22
CA ASP A 135 16.05 -16.45 10.58
C ASP A 135 16.02 -14.95 10.90
N VAL A 136 17.04 -14.20 10.45
CA VAL A 136 17.07 -12.73 10.59
C VAL A 136 15.91 -12.10 9.81
N CYS A 137 15.63 -12.55 8.58
CA CYS A 137 14.52 -12.04 7.77
C CYS A 137 13.16 -12.32 8.43
N ARG A 138 12.96 -13.52 8.96
CA ARG A 138 11.73 -13.88 9.69
C ARG A 138 11.56 -13.07 10.96
N ASN A 139 12.63 -12.88 11.72
CA ASN A 139 12.61 -12.05 12.92
C ASN A 139 12.31 -10.59 12.60
N PHE A 140 12.84 -10.06 11.49
CA PHE A 140 12.53 -8.71 11.00
C PHE A 140 11.03 -8.55 10.72
N VAL A 141 10.42 -9.52 10.03
CA VAL A 141 8.97 -9.49 9.76
C VAL A 141 8.15 -9.58 11.04
N GLN A 142 8.50 -10.50 11.95
CA GLN A 142 7.77 -10.71 13.21
C GLN A 142 7.78 -9.48 14.11
N ASN A 143 8.88 -8.73 14.14
CA ASN A 143 9.05 -7.57 15.00
C ASN A 143 8.90 -6.23 14.26
N PHE A 144 8.41 -6.24 13.04
CA PHE A 144 8.41 -5.09 12.11
C PHE A 144 7.82 -3.81 12.71
N LYS A 145 6.74 -3.90 13.48
CA LYS A 145 6.09 -2.75 14.16
C LYS A 145 6.74 -2.34 15.47
N GLN A 146 7.52 -3.24 16.07
CA GLN A 146 8.07 -3.04 17.41
C GLN A 146 9.48 -2.49 17.36
N ASP A 147 10.26 -2.93 16.36
CA ASP A 147 11.68 -2.61 16.22
C ASP A 147 11.97 -1.99 14.85
N TYR A 148 12.32 -0.71 14.86
CA TYR A 148 12.77 -0.03 13.64
C TYR A 148 14.20 -0.43 13.29
N HIS A 149 14.36 -1.19 12.21
CA HIS A 149 15.65 -1.54 11.61
C HIS A 149 15.57 -1.44 10.10
N ASN A 150 16.73 -1.19 9.48
CA ASN A 150 16.92 -1.35 8.04
C ASN A 150 17.69 -2.64 7.79
N LEU A 151 17.52 -3.27 6.62
CA LEU A 151 18.32 -4.42 6.20
C LEU A 151 19.21 -4.02 5.03
N PHE A 152 20.43 -4.54 5.05
CA PHE A 152 21.38 -4.38 3.96
C PHE A 152 21.92 -5.74 3.54
N PHE A 153 21.49 -6.21 2.37
CA PHE A 153 21.93 -7.47 1.78
C PHE A 153 23.11 -7.23 0.84
N TYR A 154 24.18 -7.96 1.02
CA TYR A 154 25.31 -7.95 0.09
C TYR A 154 25.80 -9.38 -0.16
N GLY A 155 26.52 -9.58 -1.25
CA GLY A 155 27.06 -10.88 -1.64
C GLY A 155 27.03 -11.09 -3.14
N THR A 156 27.55 -12.21 -3.62
CA THR A 156 27.64 -12.53 -5.05
C THR A 156 26.26 -12.68 -5.69
N VAL A 157 26.24 -12.64 -7.02
CA VAL A 157 25.00 -12.84 -7.80
C VAL A 157 24.47 -14.27 -7.58
N GLY A 158 23.15 -14.42 -7.49
CA GLY A 158 22.51 -15.72 -7.39
C GLY A 158 22.46 -16.34 -5.97
N THR A 159 22.88 -15.59 -4.94
CA THR A 159 22.88 -16.09 -3.54
C THR A 159 21.55 -15.90 -2.79
N GLY A 160 20.47 -15.48 -3.47
CA GLY A 160 19.13 -15.40 -2.86
C GLY A 160 18.76 -14.08 -2.22
N LYS A 161 19.54 -12.99 -2.41
CA LYS A 161 19.23 -11.64 -1.84
C LYS A 161 17.85 -11.14 -2.25
N SER A 162 17.58 -11.07 -3.56
CA SER A 162 16.28 -10.64 -4.10
C SER A 162 15.15 -11.53 -3.62
N PHE A 163 15.38 -12.86 -3.60
CA PHE A 163 14.40 -13.82 -3.09
C PHE A 163 14.03 -13.56 -1.61
N LEU A 164 15.02 -13.29 -0.75
CA LEU A 164 14.75 -12.95 0.66
C LEU A 164 14.03 -11.62 0.79
N SER A 165 14.38 -10.63 -0.03
CA SER A 165 13.65 -9.36 -0.10
C SER A 165 12.19 -9.55 -0.53
N GLY A 166 11.95 -10.41 -1.52
CA GLY A 166 10.62 -10.81 -1.97
C GLY A 166 9.82 -11.55 -0.89
N CYS A 167 10.46 -12.46 -0.15
CA CYS A 167 9.82 -13.15 0.97
C CYS A 167 9.34 -12.17 2.05
N ILE A 168 10.17 -11.19 2.42
CA ILE A 168 9.81 -10.15 3.40
C ILE A 168 8.66 -9.31 2.86
N ALA A 169 8.73 -8.87 1.61
CA ALA A 169 7.68 -8.09 0.97
C ALA A 169 6.33 -8.83 0.97
N SER A 170 6.34 -10.13 0.59
CA SER A 170 5.15 -10.97 0.56
C SER A 170 4.47 -11.07 1.93
N GLU A 171 5.22 -11.35 2.98
CA GLU A 171 4.68 -11.49 4.35
C GLU A 171 4.13 -10.16 4.88
N LEU A 172 4.83 -9.04 4.64
CA LEU A 172 4.39 -7.74 5.12
C LEU A 172 3.14 -7.26 4.39
N LEU A 173 3.02 -7.51 3.08
CA LEU A 173 1.79 -7.20 2.33
C LEU A 173 0.60 -8.02 2.83
N GLN A 174 0.78 -9.31 3.14
CA GLN A 174 -0.28 -10.17 3.69
C GLN A 174 -0.75 -9.69 5.07
N THR A 175 0.12 -9.03 5.82
CA THR A 175 -0.22 -8.45 7.13
C THR A 175 -0.71 -7.01 7.05
N GLY A 176 -0.96 -6.48 5.84
CA GLY A 176 -1.58 -5.18 5.61
C GLY A 176 -0.61 -3.99 5.67
N HIS A 177 0.70 -4.24 5.53
CA HIS A 177 1.69 -3.16 5.44
C HIS A 177 1.85 -2.69 4.00
N SER A 178 2.13 -1.41 3.83
CA SER A 178 2.48 -0.83 2.54
C SER A 178 3.95 -1.12 2.21
N VAL A 179 4.18 -1.78 1.08
CA VAL A 179 5.53 -2.13 0.61
C VAL A 179 5.74 -1.57 -0.79
N ILE A 180 6.82 -0.86 -1.00
CA ILE A 180 7.28 -0.43 -2.33
C ILE A 180 8.58 -1.17 -2.66
N TYR A 181 8.63 -1.81 -3.82
CA TYR A 181 9.79 -2.55 -4.28
C TYR A 181 10.24 -2.02 -5.64
N PHE A 182 11.48 -1.63 -5.75
CA PHE A 182 12.11 -1.23 -7.01
C PHE A 182 13.46 -1.93 -7.20
N SER A 183 13.79 -2.26 -8.45
CA SER A 183 15.21 -2.35 -8.80
C SER A 183 15.83 -0.96 -8.72
N ALA A 184 17.09 -0.87 -8.35
CA ALA A 184 17.78 0.42 -8.27
C ALA A 184 17.68 1.20 -9.59
N SER A 185 17.92 0.53 -10.73
CA SER A 185 17.78 1.14 -12.06
C SER A 185 16.36 1.68 -12.31
N GLY A 186 15.33 0.89 -12.02
CA GLY A 186 13.92 1.28 -12.21
C GLY A 186 13.52 2.48 -11.36
N LEU A 187 13.98 2.54 -10.11
CA LEU A 187 13.74 3.68 -9.22
C LEU A 187 14.38 4.97 -9.79
N PHE A 188 15.65 4.89 -10.19
CA PHE A 188 16.37 6.07 -10.66
C PHE A 188 15.92 6.53 -12.04
N ASP A 189 15.53 5.62 -12.93
CA ASP A 189 14.90 5.98 -14.21
C ASP A 189 13.56 6.70 -13.99
N THR A 190 12.79 6.26 -13.02
CA THR A 190 11.53 6.90 -12.65
C THR A 190 11.75 8.30 -12.08
N LEU A 191 12.69 8.44 -11.14
CA LEU A 191 13.05 9.74 -10.57
C LEU A 191 13.62 10.71 -11.64
N ALA A 192 14.47 10.21 -12.52
CA ALA A 192 15.02 11.03 -13.61
C ALA A 192 13.92 11.51 -14.57
N ARG A 193 13.01 10.62 -14.97
CA ARG A 193 11.88 10.97 -15.85
C ARG A 193 11.03 12.09 -15.25
N TYR A 194 10.67 12.01 -13.99
CA TYR A 194 9.90 13.04 -13.32
C TYR A 194 10.68 14.34 -13.09
N ALA A 195 11.98 14.25 -12.79
CA ALA A 195 12.81 15.44 -12.54
C ALA A 195 13.00 16.31 -13.78
N PHE A 196 13.03 15.70 -14.99
CA PHE A 196 13.22 16.40 -16.24
C PHE A 196 11.93 16.79 -16.97
N ASP A 197 10.77 16.31 -16.53
CA ASP A 197 9.47 16.70 -17.07
C ASP A 197 8.83 17.83 -16.24
N SER A 198 8.85 19.03 -16.81
CA SER A 198 8.27 20.22 -16.16
C SER A 198 6.76 20.13 -15.89
N ARG A 199 6.04 19.21 -16.56
CA ARG A 199 4.60 18.98 -16.38
C ARG A 199 4.30 17.97 -15.29
N ALA A 200 5.30 17.24 -14.82
CA ALA A 200 5.16 16.16 -13.86
C ALA A 200 5.51 16.54 -12.40
N LYS A 201 5.64 17.82 -12.08
CA LYS A 201 6.05 18.28 -10.75
C LYS A 201 5.13 17.81 -9.62
N GLU A 202 3.80 17.81 -9.84
CA GLU A 202 2.84 17.32 -8.86
C GLU A 202 2.93 15.80 -8.70
N ALA A 203 3.08 15.07 -9.80
CA ALA A 203 3.29 13.63 -9.79
C ALA A 203 4.61 13.24 -9.09
N LEU A 204 5.68 14.02 -9.30
CA LEU A 204 6.95 13.83 -8.60
C LEU A 204 6.81 14.01 -7.08
N SER A 205 6.09 15.04 -6.65
CA SER A 205 5.84 15.27 -5.22
C SER A 205 5.05 14.13 -4.60
N GLY A 206 4.01 13.64 -5.28
CA GLY A 206 3.25 12.47 -4.85
C GLY A 206 4.11 11.21 -4.75
N PHE A 207 4.93 10.95 -5.76
CA PHE A 207 5.84 9.81 -5.78
C PHE A 207 6.86 9.83 -4.62
N TYR A 208 7.43 11.00 -4.31
CA TYR A 208 8.30 11.12 -3.13
C TYR A 208 7.55 10.87 -1.83
N GLU A 209 6.34 11.40 -1.68
CA GLU A 209 5.54 11.16 -0.48
C GLU A 209 5.20 9.66 -0.33
N ASP A 210 4.91 8.95 -1.41
CA ASP A 210 4.70 7.51 -1.38
C ASP A 210 5.97 6.75 -0.95
N LEU A 211 7.13 7.11 -1.52
CA LEU A 211 8.42 6.54 -1.12
C LEU A 211 8.75 6.80 0.34
N TYR A 212 8.41 7.98 0.87
CA TYR A 212 8.73 8.34 2.25
C TYR A 212 7.76 7.71 3.26
N ASN A 213 6.49 7.53 2.89
CA ASN A 213 5.43 7.09 3.80
C ASN A 213 5.15 5.58 3.79
N CYS A 214 5.55 4.85 2.73
CA CYS A 214 5.36 3.40 2.76
C CYS A 214 6.09 2.77 3.96
N ASP A 215 5.50 1.74 4.56
CA ASP A 215 6.07 1.06 5.72
C ASP A 215 7.43 0.45 5.39
N LEU A 216 7.56 -0.20 4.23
CA LEU A 216 8.80 -0.79 3.76
C LEU A 216 9.11 -0.34 2.33
N LEU A 217 10.33 0.18 2.12
CA LEU A 217 10.91 0.40 0.80
C LEU A 217 12.00 -0.64 0.53
N ILE A 218 11.94 -1.30 -0.61
CA ILE A 218 12.98 -2.23 -1.07
C ILE A 218 13.64 -1.67 -2.31
N ILE A 219 14.94 -1.50 -2.27
CA ILE A 219 15.80 -1.09 -3.40
C ILE A 219 16.72 -2.25 -3.71
N ASP A 220 16.39 -2.99 -4.76
CA ASP A 220 17.08 -4.21 -5.12
C ASP A 220 18.15 -3.97 -6.19
N ASP A 221 19.24 -4.72 -6.07
CA ASP A 221 20.37 -4.75 -7.00
C ASP A 221 21.05 -3.37 -7.19
N LEU A 222 21.29 -2.67 -6.09
CA LEU A 222 22.02 -1.41 -6.11
C LEU A 222 23.48 -1.65 -6.53
N GLY A 223 23.91 -1.04 -7.64
CA GLY A 223 25.21 -1.31 -8.26
C GLY A 223 25.91 -0.05 -8.77
N THR A 224 26.26 -0.05 -10.05
CA THR A 224 27.05 1.01 -10.71
C THR A 224 26.33 2.34 -10.89
N GLU A 225 25.02 2.39 -10.68
CA GLU A 225 24.19 3.62 -10.74
C GLU A 225 24.69 4.69 -9.78
N MET A 226 25.32 4.27 -8.68
CA MET A 226 25.86 5.14 -7.62
C MET A 226 27.00 6.07 -8.09
N THR A 227 27.55 5.86 -9.28
CA THR A 227 28.57 6.76 -9.87
C THR A 227 27.97 8.11 -10.32
N ASN A 228 26.65 8.20 -10.45
CA ASN A 228 25.95 9.43 -10.79
C ASN A 228 25.62 10.23 -9.52
N THR A 229 26.15 11.45 -9.41
CA THR A 229 25.95 12.34 -8.26
C THR A 229 24.48 12.69 -8.02
N PHE A 230 23.66 12.79 -9.07
CA PHE A 230 22.22 13.01 -8.96
C PHE A 230 21.56 11.82 -8.26
N VAL A 231 21.82 10.61 -8.74
CA VAL A 231 21.31 9.36 -8.16
C VAL A 231 21.70 9.24 -6.68
N ALA A 232 22.98 9.46 -6.38
CA ALA A 232 23.51 9.42 -5.02
C ALA A 232 22.79 10.41 -4.10
N SER A 233 22.58 11.64 -4.56
CA SER A 233 21.86 12.68 -3.82
C SER A 233 20.40 12.33 -3.57
N GLN A 234 19.69 11.79 -4.56
CA GLN A 234 18.29 11.39 -4.43
C GLN A 234 18.13 10.23 -3.44
N LEU A 235 19.00 9.23 -3.55
CA LEU A 235 19.00 8.10 -2.63
C LEU A 235 19.26 8.55 -1.19
N PHE A 236 20.28 9.37 -0.98
CA PHE A 236 20.60 9.91 0.35
C PHE A 236 19.41 10.67 0.94
N SER A 237 18.79 11.55 0.18
CA SER A 237 17.63 12.32 0.62
C SER A 237 16.46 11.40 1.00
N CYS A 238 16.18 10.39 0.17
CA CYS A 238 15.12 9.42 0.42
C CYS A 238 15.37 8.62 1.72
N LEU A 239 16.57 8.08 1.87
CA LEU A 239 16.92 7.28 3.05
C LEU A 239 16.91 8.11 4.34
N ASN A 240 17.38 9.36 4.28
CA ASN A 240 17.37 10.27 5.42
C ASN A 240 15.95 10.62 5.86
N GLU A 241 15.05 10.94 4.89
CA GLU A 241 13.64 11.20 5.18
C GLU A 241 12.95 9.98 5.81
N ARG A 242 13.18 8.79 5.26
CA ARG A 242 12.62 7.56 5.82
C ARG A 242 13.16 7.25 7.22
N HIS A 243 14.44 7.52 7.45
CA HIS A 243 15.04 7.38 8.79
C HIS A 243 14.38 8.31 9.82
N LEU A 244 14.13 9.57 9.46
CA LEU A 244 13.43 10.52 10.35
C LEU A 244 12.00 10.08 10.66
N ARG A 245 11.33 9.45 9.70
CA ARG A 245 9.97 8.89 9.86
C ARG A 245 9.94 7.51 10.51
N LYS A 246 11.10 6.88 10.73
CA LYS A 246 11.28 5.50 11.22
C LYS A 246 10.60 4.46 10.31
N ASN A 247 10.60 4.69 9.00
CA ASN A 247 10.12 3.75 7.99
C ASN A 247 11.27 2.89 7.50
N ALA A 248 11.09 1.57 7.55
CA ALA A 248 12.14 0.61 7.24
C ALA A 248 12.52 0.58 5.75
N THR A 249 13.79 0.36 5.47
CA THR A 249 14.31 0.22 4.12
C THR A 249 15.20 -1.02 4.01
N ILE A 250 15.03 -1.77 2.93
CA ILE A 250 15.91 -2.88 2.52
C ILE A 250 16.67 -2.44 1.29
N ILE A 251 17.97 -2.64 1.30
CA ILE A 251 18.83 -2.47 0.12
C ILE A 251 19.56 -3.78 -0.13
N SER A 252 19.57 -4.25 -1.37
CA SER A 252 20.45 -5.33 -1.81
C SER A 252 21.50 -4.83 -2.79
N THR A 253 22.67 -5.47 -2.79
CA THR A 253 23.77 -5.16 -3.71
C THR A 253 24.61 -6.38 -4.04
N ASN A 254 25.14 -6.40 -5.24
CA ASN A 254 26.14 -7.39 -5.69
C ASN A 254 27.60 -6.89 -5.53
N LEU A 255 27.79 -5.70 -4.98
CA LEU A 255 29.11 -5.13 -4.77
C LEU A 255 29.88 -5.86 -3.67
N SER A 256 31.20 -5.82 -3.73
CA SER A 256 32.08 -6.39 -2.71
C SER A 256 31.88 -5.70 -1.35
N LEU A 257 32.32 -6.36 -0.28
CA LEU A 257 32.16 -5.87 1.09
C LEU A 257 32.73 -4.44 1.28
N ASP A 258 33.89 -4.15 0.69
CA ASP A 258 34.51 -2.82 0.80
C ASP A 258 33.67 -1.72 0.14
N CYS A 259 33.09 -1.99 -1.02
CA CYS A 259 32.16 -1.09 -1.69
C CYS A 259 30.82 -1.04 -0.95
N ALA A 260 30.32 -2.16 -0.45
CA ALA A 260 29.08 -2.27 0.31
C ALA A 260 29.15 -1.50 1.64
N THR A 261 30.28 -1.56 2.36
CA THR A 261 30.49 -0.76 3.58
C THR A 261 30.54 0.72 3.31
N GLY A 262 31.13 1.15 2.17
CA GLY A 262 31.08 2.54 1.72
C GLY A 262 29.66 3.03 1.46
N ILE A 263 28.82 2.23 0.83
CA ILE A 263 27.41 2.53 0.63
C ILE A 263 26.69 2.59 1.98
N GLN A 264 26.84 1.57 2.82
CA GLN A 264 26.20 1.50 4.12
C GLN A 264 26.57 2.70 5.01
N THR A 265 27.84 3.00 5.17
CA THR A 265 28.31 4.12 6.00
C THR A 265 27.97 5.48 5.42
N GLY A 266 27.91 5.60 4.10
CA GLY A 266 27.54 6.83 3.39
C GLY A 266 26.05 7.17 3.46
N TYR A 267 25.18 6.15 3.41
CA TYR A 267 23.72 6.34 3.30
C TYR A 267 22.93 5.99 4.57
N PHE A 268 23.51 5.18 5.47
CA PHE A 268 22.91 4.84 6.77
C PHE A 268 23.82 5.23 7.95
N PRO A 269 24.39 6.43 8.02
CA PRO A 269 25.41 6.76 9.02
C PRO A 269 24.91 6.72 10.46
N VAL A 270 23.59 6.76 10.68
CA VAL A 270 22.96 6.92 12.02
C VAL A 270 21.81 5.94 12.24
N SER A 271 21.39 5.18 11.24
CA SER A 271 20.26 4.24 11.32
C SER A 271 20.67 2.90 11.93
N PRO A 272 19.82 2.24 12.70
CA PRO A 272 20.03 0.83 13.03
C PRO A 272 19.88 0.00 11.74
N VAL A 273 21.00 -0.57 11.28
CA VAL A 273 21.07 -1.39 10.08
C VAL A 273 21.58 -2.78 10.44
N ILE A 274 20.82 -3.80 10.07
CA ILE A 274 21.26 -5.19 10.13
C ILE A 274 21.88 -5.53 8.78
N THR A 275 23.19 -5.78 8.78
CA THR A 275 23.93 -6.15 7.58
C THR A 275 23.99 -7.66 7.42
N ILE A 276 23.55 -8.16 6.29
CA ILE A 276 23.44 -9.58 6.00
C ILE A 276 24.28 -9.91 4.78
N CYS A 277 25.31 -10.74 4.97
CA CYS A 277 26.03 -11.37 3.87
C CYS A 277 25.20 -12.56 3.40
N VAL A 278 24.81 -12.58 2.15
CA VAL A 278 24.13 -13.72 1.55
C VAL A 278 25.14 -14.37 0.59
N SER A 279 25.77 -15.44 1.03
CA SER A 279 26.82 -16.16 0.31
C SER A 279 26.40 -17.59 0.01
#